data_da13e863599166a0db43f692073d7e88
#
_entry.id   da13e863599166a0db43f692073d7e88
#
_cell.length_a   1.000
_cell.length_b   1.000
_cell.length_c   1.000
_cell.angle_alpha   90.00
_cell.angle_beta   90.00
_cell.angle_gamma   90.00
#
_symmetry.space_group_name_H-M   'P 1'
#
loop_
_entity.id
_entity.type
_entity.pdbx_description
1 polymer ?
#
loop_
_entity_poly.entity_id
_entity_poly.type
_entity_poly.pdbx_seq_one_letter_code
_entity_poly.pdbx_strand_id
1 'polypeptide(L)'
;MKLKTFLASTTLALASLASTGTQAAGTLTVALHQDPGNWDPIATFLVSWGAVGGQVFDGLIMRTPDMKLVPGLATKWEFLDKNSKLRFTLRPNVKFHNGEPFDAEAVKFTFDRLLGEEGKKGPQQSNYNSIEKVVVVNPTTVDFVLKSPDPVLLTKLAGYGAMIVPPKYIKEKGSQFFGMNPVGTGPFKFTEYKPKVSVSFERNAAYWGDAPKLDQLVYRFISEPATQAAELRAGRLDVANQIPLAMIETLKKDSKLSVISVDGPVALALRYNTQRGIMKDREVRKALTMAVDRDAIIKTILLGHAKPIASFQGALSFGNDPALKPLPYNPAQAKAMLQKAGVKPGTQIQLDFRGPDSNFREVAQAVAGYLQAVGVTVSLKPYETNVLLNDIIPNGKTGEMWQNQWGGWTFDYDNTAYAMYYTKQRWNPFDDDAKLNALLHMQRNTWDQVARKSTLQEISRYVADQALEMPLYSLNTIYGLNKRAKNLALPSDGRFRFVDATVD
;
A
#
# COMPACT_ATOMS: atom_id res chain seq x y z
N MET A 1 40.72 -64.37 -47.55
CA MET A 1 40.84 -63.78 -46.19
C MET A 1 39.90 -62.57 -46.15
N LYS A 2 38.69 -62.72 -45.59
CA LYS A 2 37.67 -61.67 -45.59
C LYS A 2 37.55 -61.09 -44.16
N LEU A 3 37.92 -59.82 -43.99
CA LEU A 3 37.81 -59.09 -42.74
C LEU A 3 36.37 -58.50 -42.69
N LYS A 4 35.58 -58.87 -41.68
CA LYS A 4 34.27 -58.34 -41.44
C LYS A 4 34.41 -57.22 -40.37
N THR A 5 34.10 -56.01 -40.77
CA THR A 5 34.05 -54.84 -39.90
C THR A 5 32.68 -54.80 -39.22
N PHE A 6 32.65 -54.81 -37.86
CA PHE A 6 31.45 -54.58 -37.05
C PHE A 6 31.36 -53.12 -36.73
N LEU A 7 30.32 -52.43 -37.19
CA LEU A 7 29.92 -51.13 -36.73
C LEU A 7 28.99 -51.30 -35.51
N ALA A 8 29.45 -50.87 -34.36
CA ALA A 8 28.61 -50.74 -33.17
C ALA A 8 28.05 -49.31 -33.09
N SER A 9 26.75 -49.15 -33.35
CA SER A 9 26.02 -47.89 -33.17
C SER A 9 25.65 -47.74 -31.71
N THR A 10 26.31 -46.83 -31.01
CA THR A 10 25.98 -46.46 -29.64
C THR A 10 24.96 -45.30 -29.66
N THR A 11 23.70 -45.62 -29.42
CA THR A 11 22.62 -44.63 -29.27
C THR A 11 22.69 -44.06 -27.85
N LEU A 12 23.15 -42.83 -27.74
CA LEU A 12 23.15 -42.08 -26.46
C LEU A 12 21.74 -41.54 -26.24
N ALA A 13 20.95 -42.19 -25.39
CA ALA A 13 19.68 -41.69 -24.92
C ALA A 13 19.93 -40.61 -23.89
N LEU A 14 19.77 -39.33 -24.28
CA LEU A 14 19.66 -38.21 -23.32
C LEU A 14 18.32 -38.33 -22.58
N ALA A 15 18.34 -38.94 -21.40
CA ALA A 15 17.25 -38.83 -20.43
C ALA A 15 17.28 -37.42 -19.83
N SER A 16 16.47 -36.52 -20.40
CA SER A 16 16.15 -35.23 -19.75
C SER A 16 15.36 -35.54 -18.48
N LEU A 17 16.04 -35.53 -17.33
CA LEU A 17 15.44 -35.46 -16.01
C LEU A 17 14.74 -34.10 -15.89
N ALA A 18 13.49 -34.05 -16.35
CA ALA A 18 12.55 -33.02 -15.90
C ALA A 18 12.36 -33.28 -14.41
N SER A 19 13.12 -32.57 -13.57
CA SER A 19 12.84 -32.48 -12.15
C SER A 19 11.49 -31.75 -11.98
N THR A 20 10.41 -32.54 -12.01
CA THR A 20 9.14 -32.12 -11.44
C THR A 20 9.43 -31.92 -9.95
N GLY A 21 9.75 -30.67 -9.56
CA GLY A 21 9.84 -30.29 -8.17
C GLY A 21 8.48 -30.58 -7.54
N THR A 22 8.33 -31.74 -6.91
CA THR A 22 7.23 -32.01 -6.01
C THR A 22 7.33 -30.99 -4.89
N GLN A 23 6.43 -30.03 -4.91
CA GLN A 23 6.31 -29.07 -3.82
C GLN A 23 5.99 -29.87 -2.56
N ALA A 24 6.83 -29.72 -1.53
CA ALA A 24 6.63 -30.43 -0.26
C ALA A 24 5.24 -30.10 0.30
N ALA A 25 4.56 -31.13 0.85
CA ALA A 25 3.30 -30.92 1.55
C ALA A 25 3.52 -29.86 2.65
N GLY A 26 2.58 -28.90 2.75
CA GLY A 26 2.71 -27.80 3.70
C GLY A 26 3.53 -26.59 3.25
N THR A 27 3.98 -26.51 2.01
CA THR A 27 4.67 -25.33 1.43
C THR A 27 3.69 -24.45 0.64
N LEU A 28 3.59 -23.17 1.05
CA LEU A 28 2.87 -22.15 0.30
C LEU A 28 3.84 -21.29 -0.50
N THR A 29 3.58 -21.12 -1.80
CA THR A 29 4.42 -20.30 -2.69
C THR A 29 3.65 -19.06 -3.17
N VAL A 30 4.21 -17.88 -2.88
CA VAL A 30 3.59 -16.58 -3.13
C VAL A 30 4.43 -15.77 -4.13
N ALA A 31 3.81 -15.15 -5.10
CA ALA A 31 4.49 -14.20 -5.96
C ALA A 31 4.66 -12.84 -5.27
N LEU A 32 5.81 -12.21 -5.46
CA LEU A 32 6.11 -10.84 -5.07
C LEU A 32 6.70 -10.11 -6.26
N HIS A 33 6.16 -8.93 -6.60
CA HIS A 33 6.55 -8.26 -7.85
C HIS A 33 7.94 -7.62 -7.79
N GLN A 34 8.45 -7.36 -6.58
CA GLN A 34 9.75 -6.69 -6.39
C GLN A 34 10.49 -7.29 -5.22
N ASP A 35 11.79 -7.52 -5.41
CA ASP A 35 12.72 -7.85 -4.33
C ASP A 35 13.00 -6.60 -3.49
N PRO A 36 12.75 -6.62 -2.18
CA PRO A 36 13.09 -5.49 -1.31
C PRO A 36 14.60 -5.26 -1.16
N GLY A 37 15.43 -6.28 -1.39
CA GLY A 37 16.90 -6.21 -1.29
C GLY A 37 17.45 -6.05 0.13
N ASN A 38 16.62 -5.68 1.08
CA ASN A 38 16.97 -5.51 2.51
C ASN A 38 15.75 -5.80 3.38
N TRP A 39 15.91 -6.60 4.42
CA TRP A 39 14.82 -7.05 5.30
C TRP A 39 14.71 -6.26 6.61
N ASP A 40 15.61 -5.30 6.86
CA ASP A 40 15.54 -4.43 8.03
C ASP A 40 14.29 -3.52 7.96
N PRO A 41 13.43 -3.49 9.01
CA PRO A 41 12.21 -2.69 9.03
C PRO A 41 12.41 -1.20 8.77
N ILE A 42 13.56 -0.62 9.14
CA ILE A 42 13.81 0.82 8.98
C ILE A 42 14.38 1.19 7.60
N ALA A 43 14.86 0.21 6.83
CA ALA A 43 15.61 0.45 5.59
C ALA A 43 14.74 0.74 4.37
N THR A 44 13.43 0.44 4.41
CA THR A 44 12.58 0.49 3.22
C THR A 44 11.16 0.95 3.52
N PHE A 45 10.47 1.42 2.48
CA PHE A 45 9.04 1.71 2.50
C PHE A 45 8.30 0.97 1.36
N LEU A 46 8.88 -0.10 0.84
CA LEU A 46 8.30 -0.86 -0.26
C LEU A 46 7.11 -1.70 0.20
N VAL A 47 6.04 -1.69 -0.58
CA VAL A 47 4.85 -2.53 -0.33
C VAL A 47 5.22 -4.01 -0.35
N SER A 48 6.14 -4.41 -1.24
CA SER A 48 6.66 -5.78 -1.31
C SER A 48 7.35 -6.22 -0.01
N TRP A 49 8.09 -5.34 0.66
CA TRP A 49 8.63 -5.62 1.98
C TRP A 49 7.51 -5.85 3.00
N GLY A 50 6.48 -5.00 2.98
CA GLY A 50 5.33 -5.10 3.90
C GLY A 50 4.58 -6.42 3.78
N ALA A 51 4.51 -7.01 2.58
CA ALA A 51 3.89 -8.31 2.36
C ALA A 51 4.65 -9.47 3.03
N VAL A 52 5.95 -9.31 3.23
CA VAL A 52 6.84 -10.33 3.84
C VAL A 52 7.15 -10.03 5.30
N GLY A 53 7.37 -8.76 5.64
CA GLY A 53 7.84 -8.35 6.97
C GLY A 53 6.98 -8.86 8.11
N GLY A 54 5.65 -8.89 7.94
CA GLY A 54 4.72 -9.43 8.93
C GLY A 54 4.81 -10.94 9.15
N GLN A 55 5.57 -11.68 8.35
CA GLN A 55 5.84 -13.10 8.60
C GLN A 55 6.99 -13.29 9.58
N VAL A 56 7.96 -12.36 9.57
CA VAL A 56 9.20 -12.45 10.38
C VAL A 56 9.12 -11.60 11.63
N PHE A 57 8.45 -10.45 11.55
CA PHE A 57 8.42 -9.46 12.62
C PHE A 57 7.01 -9.21 13.12
N ASP A 58 6.91 -8.83 14.38
CA ASP A 58 5.70 -8.27 14.97
C ASP A 58 5.96 -6.85 15.46
N GLY A 59 4.90 -6.02 15.40
CA GLY A 59 4.85 -4.72 16.05
C GLY A 59 4.17 -4.78 17.42
N LEU A 60 4.21 -3.69 18.16
CA LEU A 60 3.45 -3.54 19.40
C LEU A 60 1.94 -3.63 19.13
N ILE A 61 1.52 -3.06 18.01
CA ILE A 61 0.15 -3.05 17.50
C ILE A 61 0.16 -3.75 16.14
N MET A 62 -0.90 -4.48 15.84
CA MET A 62 -1.12 -5.17 14.57
C MET A 62 -2.41 -4.67 13.90
N ARG A 63 -2.63 -5.08 12.65
CA ARG A 63 -3.87 -4.86 11.91
C ARG A 63 -4.51 -6.17 11.51
N THR A 64 -5.83 -6.20 11.60
CA THR A 64 -6.65 -7.25 10.98
C THR A 64 -6.75 -7.03 9.46
N PRO A 65 -7.19 -8.03 8.67
CA PRO A 65 -7.45 -7.85 7.24
C PRO A 65 -8.44 -6.74 6.90
N ASP A 66 -9.38 -6.42 7.81
CA ASP A 66 -10.33 -5.30 7.70
C ASP A 66 -9.80 -3.98 8.32
N MET A 67 -8.47 -3.90 8.51
CA MET A 67 -7.70 -2.70 8.89
C MET A 67 -7.93 -2.20 10.33
N LYS A 68 -8.56 -2.96 11.20
CA LYS A 68 -8.69 -2.62 12.62
C LYS A 68 -7.37 -2.82 13.36
N LEU A 69 -7.08 -1.93 14.32
CA LEU A 69 -5.93 -2.06 15.20
C LEU A 69 -6.23 -3.07 16.31
N VAL A 70 -5.31 -3.99 16.52
CA VAL A 70 -5.40 -5.05 17.54
C VAL A 70 -4.08 -5.20 18.30
N PRO A 71 -4.11 -5.76 19.53
CA PRO A 71 -2.90 -6.08 20.29
C PRO A 71 -1.96 -7.00 19.50
N GLY A 72 -0.66 -6.64 19.49
CA GLY A 72 0.44 -7.45 19.00
C GLY A 72 1.36 -7.87 20.16
N LEU A 73 2.60 -7.41 20.11
CA LEU A 73 3.56 -7.58 21.23
C LEU A 73 3.19 -6.77 22.48
N ALA A 74 2.35 -5.73 22.33
CA ALA A 74 1.68 -5.10 23.45
C ALA A 74 0.30 -5.71 23.68
N THR A 75 -0.10 -5.97 24.94
CA THR A 75 -1.42 -6.46 25.30
C THR A 75 -2.44 -5.34 25.49
N LYS A 76 -1.97 -4.15 25.86
CA LYS A 76 -2.77 -2.93 25.99
C LYS A 76 -1.91 -1.69 25.83
N TRP A 77 -2.57 -0.56 25.59
CA TRP A 77 -1.96 0.77 25.58
C TRP A 77 -2.91 1.81 26.15
N GLU A 78 -2.35 2.90 26.67
CA GLU A 78 -3.10 4.01 27.21
C GLU A 78 -2.33 5.32 27.05
N PHE A 79 -3.04 6.41 26.80
CA PHE A 79 -2.46 7.75 26.79
C PHE A 79 -2.49 8.34 28.20
N LEU A 80 -1.36 8.91 28.63
CA LEU A 80 -1.16 9.53 29.93
C LEU A 80 -0.73 10.99 29.77
N ASP A 81 -0.73 11.74 30.89
CA ASP A 81 -0.18 13.08 30.99
C ASP A 81 -0.72 14.02 29.89
N LYS A 82 -2.05 14.10 29.75
CA LYS A 82 -2.73 14.88 28.71
C LYS A 82 -2.27 14.50 27.29
N ASN A 83 -2.05 13.21 27.06
CA ASN A 83 -1.62 12.62 25.79
C ASN A 83 -0.18 12.97 25.35
N SER A 84 0.66 13.49 26.25
CA SER A 84 2.09 13.65 25.96
C SER A 84 2.89 12.36 26.14
N LYS A 85 2.24 11.29 26.61
CA LYS A 85 2.85 10.00 26.86
C LYS A 85 1.90 8.87 26.42
N LEU A 86 2.42 7.88 25.70
CA LEU A 86 1.71 6.66 25.32
C LEU A 86 2.40 5.48 26.00
N ARG A 87 1.71 4.86 26.96
CA ARG A 87 2.19 3.67 27.71
C ARG A 87 1.75 2.40 27.03
N PHE A 88 2.67 1.43 26.92
CA PHE A 88 2.37 0.07 26.50
C PHE A 88 2.67 -0.92 27.61
N THR A 89 1.76 -1.89 27.81
CA THR A 89 2.01 -3.12 28.57
C THR A 89 2.37 -4.21 27.59
N LEU A 90 3.56 -4.80 27.74
CA LEU A 90 4.11 -5.78 26.82
C LEU A 90 3.68 -7.21 27.19
N ARG A 91 3.62 -8.07 26.17
CA ARG A 91 3.38 -9.50 26.32
C ARG A 91 4.59 -10.17 26.99
N PRO A 92 4.42 -10.89 28.10
CA PRO A 92 5.52 -11.59 28.76
C PRO A 92 5.91 -12.86 27.99
N ASN A 93 7.13 -13.36 28.25
CA ASN A 93 7.65 -14.65 27.77
C ASN A 93 7.76 -14.81 26.25
N VAL A 94 7.73 -13.73 25.49
CA VAL A 94 7.98 -13.77 24.04
C VAL A 94 9.49 -13.86 23.80
N LYS A 95 9.88 -14.64 22.79
CA LYS A 95 11.28 -14.75 22.34
C LYS A 95 11.41 -14.44 20.85
N PHE A 96 12.52 -13.85 20.49
CA PHE A 96 12.95 -13.77 19.10
C PHE A 96 13.31 -15.15 18.56
N HIS A 97 13.38 -15.29 17.24
CA HIS A 97 13.67 -16.56 16.56
C HIS A 97 15.02 -17.19 16.99
N ASN A 98 15.99 -16.38 17.42
CA ASN A 98 17.29 -16.78 17.92
C ASN A 98 17.31 -17.11 19.42
N GLY A 99 16.14 -17.06 20.09
CA GLY A 99 15.99 -17.34 21.53
C GLY A 99 16.20 -16.14 22.44
N GLU A 100 16.64 -14.98 21.94
CA GLU A 100 16.76 -13.73 22.68
C GLU A 100 15.38 -13.31 23.24
N PRO A 101 15.25 -12.86 24.50
CA PRO A 101 13.97 -12.44 25.05
C PRO A 101 13.50 -11.13 24.42
N PHE A 102 12.19 -11.01 24.22
CA PHE A 102 11.52 -9.75 23.94
C PHE A 102 11.09 -9.10 25.25
N ASP A 103 11.47 -7.85 25.47
CA ASP A 103 11.14 -7.05 26.63
C ASP A 103 11.12 -5.54 26.30
N ALA A 104 11.00 -4.71 27.32
CA ALA A 104 10.99 -3.26 27.21
C ALA A 104 12.30 -2.68 26.63
N GLU A 105 13.45 -3.33 26.88
CA GLU A 105 14.73 -2.91 26.30
C GLU A 105 14.78 -3.15 24.79
N ALA A 106 14.17 -4.23 24.29
CA ALA A 106 14.05 -4.46 22.85
C ALA A 106 13.20 -3.39 22.16
N VAL A 107 12.11 -2.96 22.80
CA VAL A 107 11.29 -1.84 22.29
C VAL A 107 12.11 -0.55 22.28
N LYS A 108 12.75 -0.22 23.39
CA LYS A 108 13.59 1.00 23.47
C LYS A 108 14.69 0.98 22.41
N PHE A 109 15.43 -0.11 22.27
CA PHE A 109 16.49 -0.25 21.28
C PHE A 109 15.96 -0.03 19.85
N THR A 110 14.81 -0.63 19.51
CA THR A 110 14.20 -0.49 18.19
C THR A 110 13.92 0.97 17.86
N PHE A 111 13.33 1.72 18.80
CA PHE A 111 12.98 3.12 18.58
C PHE A 111 14.17 4.07 18.72
N ASP A 112 15.13 3.82 19.59
CA ASP A 112 16.39 4.57 19.65
C ASP A 112 17.14 4.49 18.30
N ARG A 113 17.14 3.29 17.69
CA ARG A 113 17.72 3.05 16.38
C ARG A 113 16.95 3.75 15.27
N LEU A 114 15.61 3.63 15.26
CA LEU A 114 14.72 4.27 14.27
C LEU A 114 14.80 5.80 14.33
N LEU A 115 14.83 6.38 15.52
CA LEU A 115 14.85 7.83 15.73
C LEU A 115 16.26 8.43 15.65
N GLY A 116 17.30 7.59 15.77
CA GLY A 116 18.70 7.98 15.76
C GLY A 116 19.31 8.14 14.36
N GLU A 117 20.64 8.20 14.31
CA GLU A 117 21.40 8.43 13.07
C GLU A 117 21.23 7.32 12.03
N GLU A 118 20.96 6.10 12.44
CA GLU A 118 20.73 4.98 11.53
C GLU A 118 19.38 5.14 10.80
N GLY A 119 18.32 5.45 11.54
CA GLY A 119 16.99 5.65 10.98
C GLY A 119 16.90 6.86 10.05
N LYS A 120 17.73 7.91 10.29
CA LYS A 120 17.81 9.09 9.40
C LYS A 120 18.25 8.75 7.97
N LYS A 121 18.99 7.65 7.80
CA LYS A 121 19.42 7.17 6.48
C LYS A 121 18.32 6.44 5.71
N GLY A 122 17.26 6.03 6.41
CA GLY A 122 16.13 5.30 5.85
C GLY A 122 14.87 6.16 5.70
N PRO A 123 13.86 5.64 5.02
CA PRO A 123 12.63 6.39 4.73
C PRO A 123 11.61 6.39 5.87
N GLN A 124 11.85 5.63 6.96
CA GLN A 124 10.82 5.39 7.98
C GLN A 124 10.79 6.44 9.09
N GLN A 125 11.92 7.03 9.45
CA GLN A 125 12.05 7.90 10.62
C GLN A 125 11.04 9.05 10.64
N SER A 126 10.81 9.69 9.49
CA SER A 126 9.92 10.85 9.38
C SER A 126 8.48 10.56 9.81
N ASN A 127 8.03 9.29 9.74
CA ASN A 127 6.70 8.88 10.16
C ASN A 127 6.53 8.90 11.69
N TYR A 128 7.63 8.86 12.44
CA TYR A 128 7.67 8.73 13.90
C TYR A 128 8.25 9.96 14.60
N ASN A 129 8.39 11.08 13.90
CA ASN A 129 8.97 12.32 14.42
C ASN A 129 8.22 12.93 15.61
N SER A 130 6.97 12.54 15.84
CA SER A 130 6.20 12.93 17.04
C SER A 130 6.76 12.29 18.32
N ILE A 131 7.51 11.19 18.24
CA ILE A 131 8.13 10.52 19.37
C ILE A 131 9.43 11.26 19.72
N GLU A 132 9.58 11.65 20.98
CA GLU A 132 10.82 12.20 21.52
C GLU A 132 11.78 11.07 21.90
N LYS A 133 11.28 10.13 22.70
CA LYS A 133 12.05 9.00 23.23
C LYS A 133 11.15 7.90 23.76
N VAL A 134 11.71 6.70 23.93
CA VAL A 134 11.08 5.58 24.63
C VAL A 134 11.78 5.39 25.98
N VAL A 135 10.99 5.27 27.05
CA VAL A 135 11.45 5.10 28.42
C VAL A 135 11.01 3.73 28.94
N VAL A 136 11.96 2.95 29.39
CA VAL A 136 11.67 1.66 30.07
C VAL A 136 11.21 1.96 31.50
N VAL A 137 9.98 1.54 31.82
CA VAL A 137 9.41 1.65 33.18
C VAL A 137 9.76 0.40 34.00
N ASN A 138 9.60 -0.77 33.40
CA ASN A 138 10.00 -2.08 33.91
C ASN A 138 10.08 -3.05 32.72
N PRO A 139 10.50 -4.33 32.88
CA PRO A 139 10.68 -5.26 31.78
C PRO A 139 9.46 -5.47 30.87
N THR A 140 8.24 -5.20 31.36
CA THR A 140 7.00 -5.38 30.60
C THR A 140 6.21 -4.07 30.39
N THR A 141 6.82 -2.91 30.63
CA THR A 141 6.15 -1.63 30.48
C THR A 141 7.07 -0.58 29.88
N VAL A 142 6.64 0.08 28.82
CA VAL A 142 7.37 1.19 28.18
C VAL A 142 6.48 2.41 28.00
N ASP A 143 7.06 3.59 28.11
CA ASP A 143 6.44 4.88 27.82
C ASP A 143 7.07 5.50 26.59
N PHE A 144 6.24 5.84 25.61
CA PHE A 144 6.61 6.67 24.48
C PHE A 144 6.32 8.13 24.86
N VAL A 145 7.34 8.94 25.03
CA VAL A 145 7.22 10.37 25.29
C VAL A 145 7.09 11.09 23.97
N LEU A 146 6.07 11.95 23.84
CA LEU A 146 5.75 12.63 22.58
C LEU A 146 6.17 14.10 22.63
N LYS A 147 6.77 14.61 21.55
CA LYS A 147 7.10 16.03 21.34
C LYS A 147 5.85 16.85 21.01
N SER A 148 4.89 16.24 20.35
CA SER A 148 3.66 16.85 19.87
C SER A 148 2.54 15.82 19.81
N PRO A 149 1.26 16.24 19.86
CA PRO A 149 0.14 15.36 19.64
C PRO A 149 0.25 14.61 18.30
N ASP A 150 -0.01 13.31 18.32
CA ASP A 150 -0.09 12.48 17.11
C ASP A 150 -1.22 11.46 17.25
N PRO A 151 -2.47 11.82 16.98
CA PRO A 151 -3.62 10.91 17.09
C PRO A 151 -3.59 9.78 16.04
N VAL A 152 -2.65 9.83 15.07
CA VAL A 152 -2.40 8.77 14.07
C VAL A 152 -1.29 7.81 14.50
N LEU A 153 -0.62 8.07 15.63
CA LEU A 153 0.55 7.32 16.06
C LEU A 153 0.28 5.82 16.21
N LEU A 154 -0.86 5.42 16.80
CA LEU A 154 -1.21 4.00 16.91
C LEU A 154 -1.27 3.31 15.54
N THR A 155 -1.81 3.99 14.55
CA THR A 155 -1.90 3.51 13.18
C THR A 155 -0.51 3.38 12.52
N LYS A 156 0.40 4.34 12.81
CA LYS A 156 1.79 4.29 12.34
C LYS A 156 2.58 3.16 13.01
N LEU A 157 2.34 2.94 14.32
CA LEU A 157 2.97 1.85 15.08
C LEU A 157 2.55 0.44 14.62
N ALA A 158 1.44 0.32 13.92
CA ALA A 158 1.08 -0.91 13.20
C ALA A 158 1.71 -1.00 11.79
N GLY A 159 2.63 -0.11 11.46
CA GLY A 159 3.34 -0.03 10.17
C GLY A 159 4.71 -0.70 10.18
N TYR A 160 5.43 -0.58 9.06
CA TYR A 160 6.67 -1.32 8.81
C TYR A 160 7.81 -0.93 9.76
N GLY A 161 8.11 0.36 9.89
CA GLY A 161 9.26 0.85 10.64
C GLY A 161 9.18 0.64 12.15
N ALA A 162 8.00 0.29 12.68
CA ALA A 162 7.77 0.07 14.10
C ALA A 162 7.83 -1.41 14.53
N MET A 163 8.25 -2.31 13.64
CA MET A 163 8.43 -3.72 13.95
C MET A 163 9.65 -3.91 14.86
N ILE A 164 9.49 -4.75 15.90
CA ILE A 164 10.49 -4.89 16.96
C ILE A 164 11.60 -5.84 16.52
N VAL A 165 12.84 -5.42 16.78
CA VAL A 165 14.05 -6.14 16.37
C VAL A 165 14.92 -6.56 17.55
N PRO A 166 15.76 -7.64 17.44
CA PRO A 166 16.55 -8.20 18.52
C PRO A 166 17.82 -7.37 18.80
N PRO A 167 17.94 -6.73 19.98
CA PRO A 167 19.03 -5.81 20.29
C PRO A 167 20.41 -6.46 20.28
N LYS A 168 20.55 -7.62 20.92
CA LYS A 168 21.83 -8.32 21.06
C LYS A 168 22.34 -8.77 19.70
N TYR A 169 21.46 -9.39 18.90
CA TYR A 169 21.82 -9.86 17.56
C TYR A 169 22.33 -8.73 16.66
N ILE A 170 21.62 -7.59 16.64
CA ILE A 170 22.04 -6.44 15.81
C ILE A 170 23.33 -5.82 16.31
N LYS A 171 23.52 -5.69 17.65
CA LYS A 171 24.78 -5.18 18.23
C LYS A 171 25.99 -6.07 17.90
N GLU A 172 25.80 -7.40 17.88
CA GLU A 172 26.87 -8.36 17.62
C GLU A 172 27.17 -8.53 16.13
N LYS A 173 26.17 -8.54 15.27
CA LYS A 173 26.29 -8.85 13.84
C LYS A 173 26.32 -7.61 12.93
N GLY A 174 25.78 -6.50 13.40
CA GLY A 174 25.62 -5.26 12.64
C GLY A 174 24.36 -5.23 11.77
N SER A 175 23.89 -4.03 11.47
CA SER A 175 22.66 -3.79 10.71
C SER A 175 22.69 -4.30 9.28
N GLN A 176 23.86 -4.28 8.62
CA GLN A 176 23.99 -4.81 7.27
C GLN A 176 23.78 -6.32 7.23
N PHE A 177 24.34 -7.06 8.19
CA PHE A 177 24.14 -8.50 8.30
C PHE A 177 22.69 -8.81 8.66
N PHE A 178 22.10 -8.07 9.61
CA PHE A 178 20.69 -8.19 9.99
C PHE A 178 19.75 -7.99 8.79
N GLY A 179 20.02 -6.99 7.95
CA GLY A 179 19.23 -6.72 6.75
C GLY A 179 19.22 -7.85 5.72
N MET A 180 20.19 -8.76 5.76
CA MET A 180 20.27 -9.94 4.91
C MET A 180 19.86 -11.24 5.63
N ASN A 181 19.88 -11.25 6.95
CA ASN A 181 19.58 -12.39 7.80
C ASN A 181 18.62 -11.96 8.92
N PRO A 182 17.36 -11.68 8.61
CA PRO A 182 16.43 -11.10 9.56
C PRO A 182 16.03 -12.08 10.65
N VAL A 183 15.98 -11.59 11.87
CA VAL A 183 15.50 -12.28 13.07
C VAL A 183 14.43 -11.43 13.71
N GLY A 184 13.25 -11.99 13.92
CA GLY A 184 12.10 -11.33 14.54
C GLY A 184 11.39 -12.22 15.54
N THR A 185 10.17 -11.85 15.89
CA THR A 185 9.28 -12.60 16.80
C THR A 185 8.13 -13.28 16.05
N GLY A 186 8.06 -13.14 14.73
CA GLY A 186 6.93 -13.49 13.87
C GLY A 186 6.64 -14.98 13.75
N PRO A 187 5.54 -15.31 13.03
CA PRO A 187 5.09 -16.70 12.89
C PRO A 187 6.01 -17.58 12.02
N PHE A 188 6.87 -16.99 11.20
CA PHE A 188 7.82 -17.73 10.38
C PHE A 188 9.24 -17.25 10.60
N LYS A 189 10.20 -18.19 10.59
CA LYS A 189 11.64 -17.92 10.71
C LYS A 189 12.27 -17.90 9.33
N PHE A 190 13.12 -16.93 9.10
CA PHE A 190 13.92 -16.82 7.89
C PHE A 190 14.87 -18.04 7.76
N THR A 191 14.95 -18.60 6.55
CA THR A 191 15.84 -19.72 6.22
C THR A 191 16.81 -19.41 5.10
N GLU A 192 16.34 -18.81 4.00
CA GLU A 192 17.20 -18.53 2.86
C GLU A 192 16.71 -17.29 2.09
N TYR A 193 17.65 -16.50 1.60
CA TYR A 193 17.40 -15.42 0.66
C TYR A 193 18.29 -15.56 -0.57
N LYS A 194 17.67 -15.72 -1.73
CA LYS A 194 18.31 -15.70 -3.05
C LYS A 194 17.96 -14.37 -3.74
N PRO A 195 18.87 -13.38 -3.76
CA PRO A 195 18.60 -12.08 -4.34
C PRO A 195 17.99 -12.17 -5.73
N LYS A 196 16.95 -11.38 -5.98
CA LYS A 196 16.16 -11.34 -7.23
C LYS A 196 15.44 -12.63 -7.62
N VAL A 197 15.50 -13.67 -6.79
CA VAL A 197 14.87 -14.98 -7.06
C VAL A 197 13.78 -15.29 -6.05
N SER A 198 14.15 -15.42 -4.75
CA SER A 198 13.21 -15.85 -3.73
C SER A 198 13.69 -15.55 -2.30
N VAL A 199 12.76 -15.59 -1.36
CA VAL A 199 13.04 -15.69 0.06
C VAL A 199 12.18 -16.78 0.67
N SER A 200 12.75 -17.59 1.57
CA SER A 200 12.13 -18.76 2.16
C SER A 200 12.11 -18.68 3.69
N PHE A 201 11.08 -19.29 4.27
CA PHE A 201 10.84 -19.29 5.68
C PHE A 201 10.34 -20.67 6.13
N GLU A 202 10.65 -21.04 7.37
CA GLU A 202 10.09 -22.20 8.06
C GLU A 202 9.13 -21.78 9.16
N ARG A 203 8.25 -22.66 9.59
CA ARG A 203 7.33 -22.46 10.67
C ARG A 203 8.05 -22.12 11.99
N ASN A 204 7.62 -21.11 12.70
CA ASN A 204 7.99 -20.88 14.08
C ASN A 204 7.03 -21.64 15.00
N ALA A 205 7.36 -22.89 15.35
CA ALA A 205 6.54 -23.71 16.25
C ALA A 205 6.41 -23.11 17.67
N ALA A 206 7.33 -22.21 18.06
CA ALA A 206 7.32 -21.51 19.34
C ALA A 206 6.74 -20.09 19.24
N TYR A 207 5.96 -19.82 18.20
CA TYR A 207 5.30 -18.52 18.03
C TYR A 207 4.42 -18.19 19.25
N TRP A 208 4.47 -16.96 19.71
CA TRP A 208 3.75 -16.49 20.90
C TRP A 208 2.21 -16.42 20.71
N GLY A 209 1.73 -16.38 19.47
CA GLY A 209 0.32 -16.51 19.09
C GLY A 209 0.02 -17.94 18.63
N ASP A 210 -0.99 -18.10 17.77
CA ASP A 210 -1.30 -19.40 17.17
C ASP A 210 -0.17 -19.82 16.21
N ALA A 211 0.36 -21.04 16.41
CA ALA A 211 1.42 -21.57 15.57
C ALA A 211 0.94 -21.74 14.12
N PRO A 212 1.74 -21.34 13.11
CA PRO A 212 1.37 -21.53 11.71
C PRO A 212 1.11 -23.00 11.37
N LYS A 213 0.13 -23.23 10.49
CA LYS A 213 -0.22 -24.58 10.01
C LYS A 213 0.67 -25.04 8.86
N LEU A 214 1.27 -24.11 8.12
CA LEU A 214 2.23 -24.37 7.06
C LEU A 214 3.58 -24.76 7.64
N ASP A 215 4.30 -25.68 6.96
CA ASP A 215 5.69 -26.00 7.30
C ASP A 215 6.67 -24.99 6.73
N GLN A 216 6.40 -24.53 5.50
CA GLN A 216 7.25 -23.59 4.77
C GLN A 216 6.44 -22.52 4.04
N LEU A 217 7.05 -21.35 3.89
CA LEU A 217 6.54 -20.24 3.12
C LEU A 217 7.64 -19.74 2.19
N VAL A 218 7.35 -19.66 0.89
CA VAL A 218 8.31 -19.21 -0.13
C VAL A 218 7.71 -18.04 -0.89
N TYR A 219 8.43 -16.91 -0.94
CA TYR A 219 8.11 -15.82 -1.84
C TYR A 219 9.06 -15.83 -3.02
N ARG A 220 8.50 -15.81 -4.23
CA ARG A 220 9.25 -15.71 -5.49
C ARG A 220 9.13 -14.30 -6.06
N PHE A 221 10.25 -13.71 -6.47
CA PHE A 221 10.25 -12.37 -7.06
C PHE A 221 9.95 -12.47 -8.56
N ILE A 222 8.76 -12.05 -8.95
CA ILE A 222 8.27 -12.08 -10.32
C ILE A 222 7.66 -10.73 -10.66
N SER A 223 8.40 -9.88 -11.35
CA SER A 223 8.00 -8.49 -11.65
C SER A 223 6.83 -8.40 -12.62
N GLU A 224 6.78 -9.33 -13.60
CA GLU A 224 5.80 -9.26 -14.68
C GLU A 224 4.48 -9.93 -14.29
N PRO A 225 3.34 -9.20 -14.26
CA PRO A 225 2.04 -9.75 -13.87
C PRO A 225 1.58 -10.92 -14.77
N ALA A 226 1.89 -10.87 -16.07
CA ALA A 226 1.56 -11.95 -17.00
C ALA A 226 2.33 -13.24 -16.66
N THR A 227 3.58 -13.12 -16.20
CA THR A 227 4.38 -14.25 -15.71
C THR A 227 3.81 -14.82 -14.42
N GLN A 228 3.37 -13.97 -13.47
CA GLN A 228 2.69 -14.45 -12.27
C GLN A 228 1.45 -15.27 -12.61
N ALA A 229 0.62 -14.80 -13.54
CA ALA A 229 -0.56 -15.52 -14.02
C ALA A 229 -0.21 -16.87 -14.69
N ALA A 230 0.85 -16.92 -15.50
CA ALA A 230 1.33 -18.14 -16.13
C ALA A 230 1.86 -19.17 -15.10
N GLU A 231 2.65 -18.71 -14.12
CA GLU A 231 3.18 -19.54 -13.03
C GLU A 231 2.07 -20.11 -12.14
N LEU A 232 1.03 -19.29 -11.87
CA LEU A 232 -0.16 -19.71 -11.13
C LEU A 232 -0.91 -20.83 -11.89
N ARG A 233 -1.14 -20.67 -13.21
CA ARG A 233 -1.77 -21.70 -14.06
C ARG A 233 -0.97 -22.98 -14.11
N ALA A 234 0.35 -22.88 -14.11
CA ALA A 234 1.25 -24.02 -14.10
C ALA A 234 1.35 -24.71 -12.71
N GLY A 235 0.67 -24.20 -11.68
CA GLY A 235 0.70 -24.76 -10.33
C GLY A 235 2.03 -24.50 -9.60
N ARG A 236 2.86 -23.58 -10.08
CA ARG A 236 4.15 -23.21 -9.44
C ARG A 236 4.01 -22.04 -8.46
N LEU A 237 2.83 -21.43 -8.39
CA LEU A 237 2.42 -20.45 -7.39
C LEU A 237 1.09 -20.87 -6.76
N ASP A 238 0.92 -20.51 -5.51
CA ASP A 238 -0.36 -20.63 -4.77
C ASP A 238 -1.08 -19.30 -4.69
N VAL A 239 -0.32 -18.21 -4.57
CA VAL A 239 -0.85 -16.85 -4.48
C VAL A 239 -0.09 -15.96 -5.46
N ALA A 240 -0.82 -15.28 -6.34
CA ALA A 240 -0.34 -14.19 -7.18
C ALA A 240 -1.08 -12.90 -6.78
N ASN A 241 -0.34 -11.85 -6.50
CA ASN A 241 -0.89 -10.57 -6.03
C ASN A 241 -0.96 -9.48 -7.11
N GLN A 242 -0.58 -9.82 -8.33
CA GLN A 242 -0.71 -8.96 -9.50
C GLN A 242 -1.22 -9.78 -10.69
N ILE A 243 -2.50 -9.66 -10.99
CA ILE A 243 -3.14 -10.30 -12.12
C ILE A 243 -3.53 -9.24 -13.15
N PRO A 244 -3.09 -9.37 -14.42
CA PRO A 244 -3.57 -8.47 -15.47
C PRO A 244 -5.08 -8.56 -15.62
N LEU A 245 -5.77 -7.43 -15.67
CA LEU A 245 -7.23 -7.37 -15.78
C LEU A 245 -7.75 -8.24 -16.94
N ALA A 246 -7.09 -8.17 -18.10
CA ALA A 246 -7.46 -8.94 -19.29
C ALA A 246 -7.35 -10.47 -19.11
N MET A 247 -6.59 -10.95 -18.11
CA MET A 247 -6.42 -12.40 -17.87
C MET A 247 -7.42 -12.96 -16.85
N ILE A 248 -8.16 -12.13 -16.13
CA ILE A 248 -9.04 -12.54 -15.03
C ILE A 248 -10.07 -13.57 -15.49
N GLU A 249 -10.79 -13.29 -16.58
CA GLU A 249 -11.81 -14.20 -17.09
C GLU A 249 -11.24 -15.53 -17.60
N THR A 250 -10.01 -15.52 -18.11
CA THR A 250 -9.30 -16.74 -18.52
C THR A 250 -8.90 -17.58 -17.31
N LEU A 251 -8.40 -16.94 -16.25
CA LEU A 251 -8.02 -17.63 -15.01
C LEU A 251 -9.25 -18.22 -14.27
N LYS A 252 -10.38 -17.52 -14.27
CA LYS A 252 -11.63 -18.02 -13.67
C LYS A 252 -12.18 -19.28 -14.32
N LYS A 253 -11.85 -19.54 -15.60
CA LYS A 253 -12.25 -20.76 -16.32
C LYS A 253 -11.45 -22.00 -15.90
N ASP A 254 -10.30 -21.82 -15.25
CA ASP A 254 -9.51 -22.92 -14.73
C ASP A 254 -10.12 -23.43 -13.42
N SER A 255 -10.52 -24.70 -13.40
CA SER A 255 -11.18 -25.32 -12.23
C SER A 255 -10.30 -25.35 -10.99
N LYS A 256 -8.97 -25.30 -11.14
CA LYS A 256 -7.98 -25.31 -10.05
C LYS A 256 -7.71 -23.92 -9.47
N LEU A 257 -8.15 -22.86 -10.15
CA LEU A 257 -7.86 -21.49 -9.78
C LEU A 257 -9.10 -20.73 -9.30
N SER A 258 -8.86 -19.67 -8.55
CA SER A 258 -9.83 -18.63 -8.27
C SER A 258 -9.18 -17.24 -8.40
N VAL A 259 -9.98 -16.26 -8.79
CA VAL A 259 -9.56 -14.85 -8.80
C VAL A 259 -10.52 -14.09 -7.91
N ILE A 260 -9.96 -13.46 -6.88
CA ILE A 260 -10.74 -12.71 -5.88
C ILE A 260 -10.31 -11.25 -5.93
N SER A 261 -11.31 -10.38 -5.92
CA SER A 261 -11.16 -8.92 -5.93
C SER A 261 -11.71 -8.38 -4.62
N VAL A 262 -10.86 -7.68 -3.86
CA VAL A 262 -11.23 -7.03 -2.59
C VAL A 262 -11.04 -5.52 -2.70
N ASP A 263 -11.75 -4.75 -1.88
CA ASP A 263 -11.59 -3.30 -1.85
C ASP A 263 -10.15 -2.94 -1.48
N GLY A 264 -9.51 -2.13 -2.31
CA GLY A 264 -8.11 -1.72 -2.10
C GLY A 264 -7.98 -0.29 -1.54
N PRO A 265 -6.80 0.06 -1.03
CA PRO A 265 -6.55 1.39 -0.46
C PRO A 265 -6.21 2.45 -1.51
N VAL A 266 -5.93 2.04 -2.74
CA VAL A 266 -5.37 2.93 -3.77
C VAL A 266 -6.49 3.67 -4.49
N ALA A 267 -6.52 4.99 -4.32
CA ALA A 267 -7.47 5.89 -4.99
C ALA A 267 -6.80 6.64 -6.15
N LEU A 268 -7.57 6.95 -7.18
CA LEU A 268 -7.20 7.85 -8.28
C LEU A 268 -8.14 9.06 -8.30
N ALA A 269 -7.55 10.26 -8.38
CA ALA A 269 -8.25 11.50 -8.63
C ALA A 269 -7.49 12.34 -9.66
N LEU A 270 -8.20 13.23 -10.35
CA LEU A 270 -7.58 14.31 -11.09
C LEU A 270 -7.60 15.56 -10.20
N ARG A 271 -6.42 16.08 -9.91
CA ARG A 271 -6.28 17.31 -9.14
C ARG A 271 -6.42 18.52 -10.08
N TYR A 272 -6.98 19.59 -9.56
CA TYR A 272 -7.10 20.86 -10.27
C TYR A 272 -6.04 21.86 -9.79
N ASN A 273 -5.39 22.56 -10.74
CA ASN A 273 -4.56 23.71 -10.42
C ASN A 273 -5.46 24.94 -10.30
N THR A 274 -5.91 25.22 -9.09
CA THR A 274 -6.87 26.29 -8.79
C THR A 274 -6.35 27.70 -9.07
N GLN A 275 -5.05 27.85 -9.34
CA GLN A 275 -4.41 29.12 -9.69
C GLN A 275 -4.32 29.33 -11.21
N ARG A 276 -4.77 28.36 -12.03
CA ARG A 276 -4.51 28.37 -13.47
C ARG A 276 -5.78 28.39 -14.32
N GLY A 277 -5.82 29.28 -15.30
CA GLY A 277 -6.85 29.34 -16.33
C GLY A 277 -8.28 29.30 -15.79
N ILE A 278 -9.11 28.48 -16.43
CA ILE A 278 -10.51 28.28 -16.03
C ILE A 278 -10.68 27.51 -14.72
N MET A 279 -9.61 26.87 -14.20
CA MET A 279 -9.66 26.14 -12.92
C MET A 279 -9.75 27.06 -11.70
N LYS A 280 -9.60 28.38 -11.85
CA LYS A 280 -9.85 29.35 -10.77
C LYS A 280 -11.32 29.35 -10.34
N ASP A 281 -12.23 29.07 -11.26
CA ASP A 281 -13.67 29.05 -10.99
C ASP A 281 -14.11 27.68 -10.45
N ARG A 282 -14.66 27.66 -9.23
CA ARG A 282 -15.20 26.47 -8.58
C ARG A 282 -16.32 25.81 -9.40
N GLU A 283 -17.21 26.59 -9.99
CA GLU A 283 -18.33 26.05 -10.75
C GLU A 283 -17.86 25.39 -12.05
N VAL A 284 -16.79 25.90 -12.66
CA VAL A 284 -16.12 25.24 -13.78
C VAL A 284 -15.56 23.88 -13.35
N ARG A 285 -14.85 23.79 -12.21
CA ARG A 285 -14.32 22.52 -11.70
C ARG A 285 -15.43 21.49 -11.40
N LYS A 286 -16.55 21.95 -10.82
CA LYS A 286 -17.75 21.11 -10.61
C LYS A 286 -18.31 20.61 -11.94
N ALA A 287 -18.43 21.49 -12.93
CA ALA A 287 -18.94 21.15 -14.25
C ALA A 287 -18.05 20.09 -14.93
N LEU A 288 -16.73 20.28 -14.93
CA LEU A 288 -15.80 19.29 -15.48
C LEU A 288 -15.90 17.94 -14.78
N THR A 289 -16.09 17.93 -13.44
CA THR A 289 -16.30 16.70 -12.67
C THR A 289 -17.61 15.99 -13.07
N MET A 290 -18.69 16.72 -13.30
CA MET A 290 -19.98 16.18 -13.74
C MET A 290 -19.98 15.71 -15.20
N ALA A 291 -19.04 16.17 -16.00
CA ALA A 291 -18.91 15.80 -17.41
C ALA A 291 -18.31 14.38 -17.60
N VAL A 292 -17.67 13.79 -16.59
CA VAL A 292 -16.93 12.53 -16.71
C VAL A 292 -17.75 11.36 -16.15
N ASP A 293 -18.01 10.36 -16.99
CA ASP A 293 -18.66 9.10 -16.60
C ASP A 293 -17.65 8.13 -15.96
N ARG A 294 -17.56 8.17 -14.63
CA ARG A 294 -16.66 7.32 -13.85
C ARG A 294 -17.06 5.85 -13.91
N ASP A 295 -18.36 5.56 -13.95
CA ASP A 295 -18.86 4.17 -13.98
C ASP A 295 -18.51 3.53 -15.33
N ALA A 296 -18.62 4.28 -16.44
CA ALA A 296 -18.17 3.81 -17.73
C ALA A 296 -16.65 3.56 -17.76
N ILE A 297 -15.82 4.46 -17.19
CA ILE A 297 -14.37 4.25 -17.05
C ILE A 297 -14.08 2.98 -16.27
N ILE A 298 -14.72 2.79 -15.12
CA ILE A 298 -14.55 1.58 -14.29
C ILE A 298 -14.95 0.33 -15.06
N LYS A 299 -16.08 0.37 -15.76
CA LYS A 299 -16.59 -0.77 -16.51
C LYS A 299 -15.72 -1.15 -17.72
N THR A 300 -15.26 -0.17 -18.48
CA THR A 300 -14.61 -0.42 -19.76
C THR A 300 -13.08 -0.54 -19.68
N ILE A 301 -12.44 0.28 -18.84
CA ILE A 301 -10.97 0.29 -18.70
C ILE A 301 -10.54 -0.64 -17.56
N LEU A 302 -11.27 -0.61 -16.43
CA LEU A 302 -10.90 -1.38 -15.24
C LEU A 302 -11.70 -2.68 -15.11
N LEU A 303 -12.54 -3.02 -16.10
CA LEU A 303 -13.32 -4.26 -16.16
C LEU A 303 -14.14 -4.53 -14.87
N GLY A 304 -14.60 -3.48 -14.20
CA GLY A 304 -15.35 -3.55 -12.94
C GLY A 304 -14.50 -3.72 -11.68
N HIS A 305 -13.16 -3.72 -11.78
CA HIS A 305 -12.25 -3.93 -10.65
C HIS A 305 -11.84 -2.63 -9.94
N ALA A 306 -12.80 -1.74 -9.77
CA ALA A 306 -12.67 -0.52 -8.97
C ALA A 306 -14.05 -0.08 -8.47
N LYS A 307 -14.07 0.86 -7.51
CA LYS A 307 -15.30 1.49 -7.01
C LYS A 307 -15.23 3.01 -7.18
N PRO A 308 -16.31 3.69 -7.59
CA PRO A 308 -16.33 5.14 -7.64
C PRO A 308 -16.16 5.73 -6.24
N ILE A 309 -15.43 6.84 -6.12
CA ILE A 309 -15.19 7.54 -4.85
C ILE A 309 -15.70 8.97 -4.90
N ALA A 310 -16.09 9.49 -3.75
CA ALA A 310 -16.53 10.88 -3.56
C ALA A 310 -15.42 11.79 -2.99
N SER A 311 -14.38 11.21 -2.43
CA SER A 311 -13.18 11.88 -1.92
C SER A 311 -11.94 11.02 -2.19
N PHE A 312 -10.76 11.61 -2.15
CA PHE A 312 -9.49 10.95 -2.50
C PHE A 312 -9.02 9.98 -1.42
N GLN A 313 -9.83 8.97 -1.16
CA GLN A 313 -9.55 7.89 -0.21
C GLN A 313 -10.36 6.63 -0.55
N GLY A 314 -9.87 5.46 -0.15
CA GLY A 314 -10.61 4.20 -0.24
C GLY A 314 -11.67 4.06 0.85
N ALA A 315 -12.62 3.15 0.66
CA ALA A 315 -13.75 2.92 1.58
C ALA A 315 -13.31 2.49 3.00
N LEU A 316 -12.16 1.82 3.12
CA LEU A 316 -11.61 1.34 4.40
C LEU A 316 -10.82 2.40 5.16
N SER A 317 -10.68 3.61 4.62
CA SER A 317 -9.95 4.69 5.28
C SER A 317 -10.71 5.20 6.50
N PHE A 318 -10.02 5.33 7.64
CA PHE A 318 -10.57 6.04 8.79
C PHE A 318 -10.84 7.50 8.40
N GLY A 319 -12.05 7.99 8.63
CA GLY A 319 -12.49 9.31 8.14
C GLY A 319 -13.25 9.26 6.82
N ASN A 320 -13.39 8.07 6.18
CA ASN A 320 -14.30 7.94 5.05
C ASN A 320 -15.74 8.32 5.46
N ASP A 321 -16.40 9.12 4.62
CA ASP A 321 -17.79 9.52 4.79
C ASP A 321 -18.71 8.75 3.84
N PRO A 322 -19.44 7.73 4.29
CA PRO A 322 -20.32 6.95 3.42
C PRO A 322 -21.55 7.75 2.94
N ALA A 323 -21.86 8.88 3.60
CA ALA A 323 -22.95 9.77 3.19
C ALA A 323 -22.56 10.68 2.03
N LEU A 324 -21.26 10.99 1.87
CA LEU A 324 -20.75 11.78 0.75
C LEU A 324 -20.81 10.95 -0.53
N LYS A 325 -21.56 11.44 -1.53
CA LYS A 325 -21.70 10.76 -2.83
C LYS A 325 -20.89 11.49 -3.90
N PRO A 326 -20.36 10.76 -4.90
CA PRO A 326 -19.76 11.40 -6.07
C PRO A 326 -20.75 12.31 -6.77
N LEU A 327 -20.28 13.41 -7.36
CA LEU A 327 -21.11 14.24 -8.22
C LEU A 327 -21.66 13.36 -9.37
N PRO A 328 -22.96 13.47 -9.72
CA PRO A 328 -23.54 12.62 -10.77
C PRO A 328 -22.96 12.95 -12.14
N TYR A 329 -22.83 11.94 -13.00
CA TYR A 329 -22.55 12.16 -14.41
C TYR A 329 -23.75 12.85 -15.07
N ASN A 330 -23.55 14.09 -15.53
CA ASN A 330 -24.58 14.88 -16.21
C ASN A 330 -23.93 15.87 -17.21
N PRO A 331 -23.58 15.41 -18.41
CA PRO A 331 -22.89 16.24 -19.41
C PRO A 331 -23.74 17.42 -19.89
N ALA A 332 -25.06 17.30 -19.90
CA ALA A 332 -25.94 18.41 -20.30
C ALA A 332 -25.87 19.55 -19.27
N GLN A 333 -25.97 19.26 -18.00
CA GLN A 333 -25.82 20.23 -16.92
C GLN A 333 -24.39 20.80 -16.90
N ALA A 334 -23.37 19.95 -17.06
CA ALA A 334 -21.97 20.38 -17.12
C ALA A 334 -21.76 21.43 -18.24
N LYS A 335 -22.26 21.15 -19.43
CA LYS A 335 -22.19 22.09 -20.57
C LYS A 335 -22.87 23.44 -20.29
N ALA A 336 -24.07 23.39 -19.70
CA ALA A 336 -24.79 24.61 -19.30
C ALA A 336 -24.02 25.43 -18.23
N MET A 337 -23.40 24.75 -17.23
CA MET A 337 -22.57 25.40 -16.21
C MET A 337 -21.34 26.07 -16.84
N LEU A 338 -20.63 25.37 -17.74
CA LEU A 338 -19.47 25.93 -18.44
C LEU A 338 -19.85 27.18 -19.29
N GLN A 339 -20.96 27.13 -19.99
CA GLN A 339 -21.47 28.28 -20.74
C GLN A 339 -21.81 29.45 -19.81
N LYS A 340 -22.49 29.20 -18.70
CA LYS A 340 -22.81 30.22 -17.67
C LYS A 340 -21.56 30.87 -17.09
N ALA A 341 -20.48 30.07 -16.89
CA ALA A 341 -19.18 30.55 -16.42
C ALA A 341 -18.35 31.24 -17.51
N GLY A 342 -18.89 31.41 -18.73
CA GLY A 342 -18.21 32.10 -19.83
C GLY A 342 -17.10 31.27 -20.50
N VAL A 343 -17.07 29.96 -20.29
CA VAL A 343 -16.10 29.06 -20.93
C VAL A 343 -16.50 28.91 -22.42
N LYS A 344 -15.63 29.35 -23.32
CA LYS A 344 -15.88 29.28 -24.78
C LYS A 344 -15.68 27.84 -25.28
N PRO A 345 -16.51 27.36 -26.22
CA PRO A 345 -16.25 26.10 -26.91
C PRO A 345 -14.85 26.05 -27.50
N GLY A 346 -14.13 24.94 -27.33
CA GLY A 346 -12.75 24.81 -27.79
C GLY A 346 -11.70 25.35 -26.79
N THR A 347 -12.11 25.87 -25.62
CA THR A 347 -11.16 26.26 -24.57
C THR A 347 -10.21 25.08 -24.28
N GLN A 348 -8.91 25.37 -24.36
CA GLN A 348 -7.86 24.35 -24.14
C GLN A 348 -7.40 24.32 -22.69
N ILE A 349 -7.23 23.11 -22.15
CA ILE A 349 -6.62 22.81 -20.86
C ILE A 349 -5.59 21.70 -21.04
N GLN A 350 -4.62 21.61 -20.12
CA GLN A 350 -3.60 20.55 -20.10
C GLN A 350 -3.89 19.57 -18.97
N LEU A 351 -3.83 18.26 -19.29
CA LEU A 351 -3.87 17.15 -18.32
C LEU A 351 -2.53 16.43 -18.30
N ASP A 352 -1.83 16.52 -17.16
CA ASP A 352 -0.58 15.84 -16.92
C ASP A 352 -0.82 14.44 -16.34
N PHE A 353 -0.07 13.43 -16.81
CA PHE A 353 -0.23 12.05 -16.35
C PHE A 353 1.05 11.23 -16.45
N ARG A 354 1.08 10.04 -15.81
CA ARG A 354 2.20 9.11 -15.86
C ARG A 354 2.21 8.36 -17.19
N GLY A 355 3.12 8.73 -18.09
CA GLY A 355 3.17 8.21 -19.45
C GLY A 355 3.47 6.72 -19.61
N PRO A 356 4.39 6.12 -18.80
CA PRO A 356 4.74 4.70 -18.92
C PRO A 356 3.59 3.74 -18.62
N ASP A 357 2.64 4.13 -17.78
CA ASP A 357 1.52 3.27 -17.36
C ASP A 357 0.35 3.35 -18.36
N SER A 358 -0.05 2.21 -18.93
CA SER A 358 -1.14 2.14 -19.91
C SER A 358 -2.49 2.55 -19.31
N ASN A 359 -2.79 2.13 -18.08
CA ASN A 359 -4.06 2.45 -17.44
C ASN A 359 -4.20 3.95 -17.20
N PHE A 360 -3.12 4.63 -16.77
CA PHE A 360 -3.14 6.09 -16.63
C PHE A 360 -3.41 6.79 -17.95
N ARG A 361 -2.82 6.28 -19.03
CA ARG A 361 -3.02 6.85 -20.39
C ARG A 361 -4.46 6.65 -20.86
N GLU A 362 -5.00 5.45 -20.73
CA GLU A 362 -6.36 5.13 -21.15
C GLU A 362 -7.40 5.97 -20.38
N VAL A 363 -7.22 6.12 -19.07
CA VAL A 363 -8.06 6.98 -18.25
C VAL A 363 -7.94 8.44 -18.65
N ALA A 364 -6.72 8.95 -18.92
CA ALA A 364 -6.53 10.32 -19.39
C ALA A 364 -7.21 10.56 -20.74
N GLN A 365 -7.13 9.62 -21.68
CA GLN A 365 -7.81 9.68 -22.98
C GLN A 365 -9.33 9.65 -22.83
N ALA A 366 -9.87 8.79 -21.97
CA ALA A 366 -11.30 8.73 -21.71
C ALA A 366 -11.82 10.05 -21.12
N VAL A 367 -11.12 10.61 -20.13
CA VAL A 367 -11.45 11.91 -19.54
C VAL A 367 -11.40 13.00 -20.60
N ALA A 368 -10.37 13.04 -21.45
CA ALA A 368 -10.27 14.01 -22.55
C ALA A 368 -11.46 13.93 -23.50
N GLY A 369 -11.91 12.72 -23.85
CA GLY A 369 -13.10 12.50 -24.68
C GLY A 369 -14.38 13.04 -24.04
N TYR A 370 -14.59 12.79 -22.75
CA TYR A 370 -15.74 13.32 -22.01
C TYR A 370 -15.73 14.85 -21.94
N LEU A 371 -14.59 15.47 -21.69
CA LEU A 371 -14.47 16.92 -21.63
C LEU A 371 -14.64 17.57 -23.01
N GLN A 372 -14.15 16.92 -24.07
CA GLN A 372 -14.38 17.36 -25.44
C GLN A 372 -15.88 17.41 -25.79
N ALA A 373 -16.68 16.44 -25.34
CA ALA A 373 -18.12 16.38 -25.56
C ALA A 373 -18.89 17.58 -24.95
N VAL A 374 -18.34 18.20 -23.92
CA VAL A 374 -18.90 19.41 -23.29
C VAL A 374 -18.23 20.72 -23.76
N GLY A 375 -17.32 20.63 -24.77
CA GLY A 375 -16.70 21.79 -25.42
C GLY A 375 -15.34 22.20 -24.85
N VAL A 376 -14.69 21.38 -24.02
CA VAL A 376 -13.35 21.65 -23.48
C VAL A 376 -12.33 20.72 -24.13
N THR A 377 -11.34 21.27 -24.81
CA THR A 377 -10.27 20.52 -25.50
C THR A 377 -9.13 20.23 -24.50
N VAL A 378 -8.74 18.96 -24.38
CA VAL A 378 -7.69 18.54 -23.46
C VAL A 378 -6.41 18.19 -24.20
N SER A 379 -5.32 18.89 -23.89
CA SER A 379 -3.96 18.53 -24.29
C SER A 379 -3.39 17.53 -23.29
N LEU A 380 -3.13 16.30 -23.72
CA LEU A 380 -2.59 15.23 -22.88
C LEU A 380 -1.07 15.31 -22.85
N LYS A 381 -0.48 15.48 -21.66
CA LYS A 381 0.97 15.56 -21.48
C LYS A 381 1.51 14.43 -20.61
N PRO A 382 2.13 13.42 -21.23
CA PRO A 382 2.76 12.32 -20.50
C PRO A 382 4.09 12.77 -19.89
N TYR A 383 4.38 12.27 -18.69
CA TYR A 383 5.65 12.42 -18.01
C TYR A 383 6.17 11.08 -17.53
N GLU A 384 7.48 10.96 -17.41
CA GLU A 384 8.10 9.93 -16.57
C GLU A 384 7.65 10.10 -15.12
N THR A 385 7.36 8.97 -14.44
CA THR A 385 6.78 8.99 -13.09
C THR A 385 7.60 9.83 -12.11
N ASN A 386 8.92 9.64 -12.09
CA ASN A 386 9.81 10.39 -11.18
C ASN A 386 9.85 11.89 -11.51
N VAL A 387 9.78 12.26 -12.78
CA VAL A 387 9.74 13.68 -13.21
C VAL A 387 8.44 14.33 -12.74
N LEU A 388 7.30 13.67 -12.97
CA LEU A 388 6.01 14.20 -12.53
C LEU A 388 5.97 14.40 -11.00
N LEU A 389 6.39 13.37 -10.25
CA LEU A 389 6.25 13.35 -8.79
C LEU A 389 7.33 14.17 -8.05
N ASN A 390 8.52 14.34 -8.61
CA ASN A 390 9.64 14.98 -7.92
C ASN A 390 9.99 16.38 -8.44
N ASP A 391 9.52 16.76 -9.64
CA ASP A 391 9.77 18.08 -10.20
C ASP A 391 8.48 18.83 -10.56
N ILE A 392 7.60 18.24 -11.36
CA ILE A 392 6.46 18.97 -11.93
C ILE A 392 5.45 19.37 -10.85
N ILE A 393 4.94 18.40 -10.06
CA ILE A 393 3.93 18.67 -9.03
C ILE A 393 4.50 19.52 -7.90
N PRO A 394 5.64 19.16 -7.26
CA PRO A 394 6.14 19.92 -6.09
C PRO A 394 6.53 21.37 -6.40
N ASN A 395 6.92 21.65 -7.62
CA ASN A 395 7.32 22.98 -8.05
C ASN A 395 6.18 23.78 -8.72
N GLY A 396 4.94 23.31 -8.66
CA GLY A 396 3.78 24.01 -9.22
C GLY A 396 3.78 24.13 -10.75
N LYS A 397 4.51 23.27 -11.46
CA LYS A 397 4.67 23.30 -12.92
C LYS A 397 3.58 22.54 -13.68
N THR A 398 2.54 22.04 -12.98
CA THR A 398 1.46 21.29 -13.61
C THR A 398 0.63 22.15 -14.56
N GLY A 399 -0.02 21.49 -15.54
CA GLY A 399 -1.10 22.07 -16.30
C GLY A 399 -2.31 22.42 -15.45
N GLU A 400 -3.46 22.58 -16.07
CA GLU A 400 -4.74 22.85 -15.41
C GLU A 400 -5.20 21.67 -14.57
N MET A 401 -4.83 20.44 -14.96
CA MET A 401 -5.18 19.19 -14.28
C MET A 401 -4.00 18.22 -14.27
N TRP A 402 -3.94 17.37 -13.27
CA TRP A 402 -3.00 16.23 -13.26
C TRP A 402 -3.59 15.00 -12.58
N GLN A 403 -3.21 13.81 -13.07
CA GLN A 403 -3.55 12.55 -12.43
C GLN A 403 -2.73 12.37 -11.15
N ASN A 404 -3.41 12.03 -10.07
CA ASN A 404 -2.78 11.66 -8.82
C ASN A 404 -3.36 10.35 -8.31
N GLN A 405 -2.46 9.38 -8.05
CA GLN A 405 -2.79 8.11 -7.43
C GLN A 405 -2.16 8.07 -6.05
N TRP A 406 -2.95 7.74 -5.05
CA TRP A 406 -2.51 7.69 -3.67
C TRP A 406 -3.12 6.50 -2.94
N GLY A 407 -2.30 5.74 -2.21
CA GLY A 407 -2.74 4.70 -1.31
C GLY A 407 -2.23 5.03 0.09
N GLY A 408 -3.11 5.47 0.96
CA GLY A 408 -2.74 5.79 2.35
C GLY A 408 -2.31 4.54 3.10
N TRP A 409 -1.02 4.33 3.31
CA TRP A 409 -0.47 3.17 4.03
C TRP A 409 -0.95 3.07 5.49
N THR A 410 -1.41 4.20 6.04
CA THR A 410 -1.99 4.27 7.39
C THR A 410 -3.44 3.82 7.42
N PHE A 411 -4.16 3.82 6.29
CA PHE A 411 -5.63 3.69 6.24
C PHE A 411 -6.34 4.75 7.08
N ASP A 412 -5.74 5.92 7.18
CA ASP A 412 -6.28 7.10 7.86
C ASP A 412 -6.23 8.25 6.87
N TYR A 413 -7.34 8.97 6.73
CA TYR A 413 -7.45 10.06 5.76
C TYR A 413 -6.48 11.21 6.03
N ASP A 414 -5.98 11.38 7.27
CA ASP A 414 -4.94 12.37 7.57
C ASP A 414 -3.74 12.26 6.63
N ASN A 415 -3.29 11.04 6.33
CA ASN A 415 -2.15 10.82 5.45
C ASN A 415 -2.36 11.42 4.05
N THR A 416 -3.58 11.31 3.51
CA THR A 416 -3.94 11.91 2.22
C THR A 416 -4.26 13.39 2.40
N ALA A 417 -5.18 13.72 3.32
CA ALA A 417 -5.74 15.04 3.43
C ALA A 417 -4.67 16.11 3.76
N TYR A 418 -3.78 15.81 4.70
CA TYR A 418 -2.74 16.76 5.06
C TYR A 418 -1.71 16.94 3.93
N ALA A 419 -1.27 15.84 3.33
CA ALA A 419 -0.29 15.90 2.24
C ALA A 419 -0.83 16.64 1.01
N MET A 420 -2.13 16.48 0.70
CA MET A 420 -2.75 16.99 -0.52
C MET A 420 -3.36 18.38 -0.38
N TYR A 421 -3.77 18.81 0.84
CA TYR A 421 -4.55 20.03 0.98
C TYR A 421 -3.96 21.04 1.96
N TYR A 422 -3.04 20.64 2.87
CA TYR A 422 -2.41 21.62 3.73
C TYR A 422 -1.47 22.52 2.94
N THR A 423 -1.54 23.82 3.22
CA THR A 423 -0.73 24.85 2.53
C THR A 423 0.76 24.53 2.56
N LYS A 424 1.44 24.75 1.44
CA LYS A 424 2.89 24.56 1.25
C LYS A 424 3.37 23.12 1.46
N GLN A 425 2.46 22.14 1.43
CA GLN A 425 2.89 20.74 1.32
C GLN A 425 3.39 20.44 -0.09
N ARG A 426 4.27 19.46 -0.19
CA ARG A 426 4.86 19.01 -1.47
C ARG A 426 3.82 18.76 -2.56
N TRP A 427 2.62 18.28 -2.19
CA TRP A 427 1.55 17.92 -3.10
C TRP A 427 0.47 19.01 -3.23
N ASN A 428 0.63 20.11 -2.50
CA ASN A 428 -0.23 21.30 -2.56
C ASN A 428 0.59 22.59 -2.62
N PRO A 429 1.29 22.86 -3.74
CA PRO A 429 2.03 24.10 -3.91
C PRO A 429 1.15 25.30 -4.30
N PHE A 430 -0.16 25.10 -4.53
CA PHE A 430 -1.05 26.08 -5.16
C PHE A 430 -2.03 26.74 -4.17
N ASP A 431 -2.58 25.96 -3.24
CA ASP A 431 -3.73 26.40 -2.45
C ASP A 431 -3.30 26.89 -1.06
N ASP A 432 -3.88 28.00 -0.62
CA ASP A 432 -3.78 28.51 0.74
C ASP A 432 -5.20 28.77 1.23
N ASP A 433 -5.85 27.75 1.78
CA ASP A 433 -7.20 27.80 2.31
C ASP A 433 -7.17 27.78 3.84
N ALA A 434 -7.42 28.93 4.45
CA ALA A 434 -7.37 29.10 5.90
C ALA A 434 -8.36 28.19 6.65
N LYS A 435 -9.58 27.95 6.09
CA LYS A 435 -10.57 27.07 6.70
C LYS A 435 -10.12 25.61 6.63
N LEU A 436 -9.63 25.19 5.48
CA LEU A 436 -9.13 23.83 5.30
C LEU A 436 -7.89 23.56 6.16
N ASN A 437 -6.97 24.51 6.23
CA ASN A 437 -5.82 24.45 7.14
C ASN A 437 -6.25 24.31 8.60
N ALA A 438 -7.25 25.09 9.06
CA ALA A 438 -7.77 24.99 10.41
C ALA A 438 -8.37 23.61 10.71
N LEU A 439 -9.16 23.03 9.78
CA LEU A 439 -9.73 21.70 9.93
C LEU A 439 -8.62 20.62 9.97
N LEU A 440 -7.61 20.73 9.11
CA LEU A 440 -6.46 19.83 9.06
C LEU A 440 -5.61 19.89 10.34
N HIS A 441 -5.48 21.07 10.94
CA HIS A 441 -4.87 21.19 12.26
C HIS A 441 -5.75 20.64 13.37
N MET A 442 -7.05 20.93 13.34
CA MET A 442 -8.00 20.47 14.36
C MET A 442 -7.96 18.95 14.48
N GLN A 443 -8.09 18.20 13.36
CA GLN A 443 -8.09 16.75 13.41
C GLN A 443 -6.77 16.17 13.95
N ARG A 444 -5.61 16.83 13.72
CA ARG A 444 -4.30 16.41 14.25
C ARG A 444 -4.12 16.70 15.73
N ASN A 445 -4.96 17.53 16.32
CA ASN A 445 -4.96 17.84 17.75
C ASN A 445 -6.15 17.21 18.49
N THR A 446 -7.00 16.44 17.81
CA THR A 446 -8.17 15.79 18.38
C THR A 446 -7.88 14.33 18.69
N TRP A 447 -7.86 13.97 19.99
CA TRP A 447 -7.59 12.61 20.46
C TRP A 447 -8.83 11.72 20.49
N ASP A 448 -10.00 12.31 20.76
CA ASP A 448 -11.26 11.58 20.65
C ASP A 448 -11.48 11.13 19.20
N GLN A 449 -11.52 9.82 18.98
CA GLN A 449 -11.57 9.25 17.64
C GLN A 449 -12.92 9.51 16.96
N VAL A 450 -14.00 9.69 17.70
CA VAL A 450 -15.32 10.01 17.14
C VAL A 450 -15.32 11.45 16.63
N ALA A 451 -14.87 12.40 17.44
CA ALA A 451 -14.75 13.80 17.07
C ALA A 451 -13.74 13.98 15.93
N ARG A 452 -12.59 13.28 15.97
CA ARG A 452 -11.59 13.30 14.91
C ARG A 452 -12.15 12.78 13.58
N LYS A 453 -12.86 11.66 13.62
CA LYS A 453 -13.53 11.10 12.42
C LYS A 453 -14.52 12.10 11.83
N SER A 454 -15.31 12.77 12.66
CA SER A 454 -16.25 13.81 12.23
C SER A 454 -15.53 14.96 11.51
N THR A 455 -14.39 15.43 12.05
CA THR A 455 -13.57 16.47 11.41
C THR A 455 -12.99 16.02 10.08
N LEU A 456 -12.51 14.77 9.97
CA LEU A 456 -12.02 14.21 8.71
C LEU A 456 -13.13 14.12 7.66
N GLN A 457 -14.35 13.76 8.08
CA GLN A 457 -15.52 13.76 7.19
C GLN A 457 -15.91 15.18 6.76
N GLU A 458 -15.81 16.17 7.66
CA GLU A 458 -16.01 17.58 7.30
C GLU A 458 -14.97 18.05 6.27
N ILE A 459 -13.70 17.66 6.42
CA ILE A 459 -12.66 17.92 5.42
C ILE A 459 -13.06 17.34 4.07
N SER A 460 -13.51 16.07 4.01
CA SER A 460 -13.96 15.43 2.77
C SER A 460 -15.08 16.20 2.10
N ARG A 461 -16.10 16.60 2.87
CA ARG A 461 -17.24 17.40 2.36
C ARG A 461 -16.80 18.76 1.86
N TYR A 462 -15.90 19.42 2.60
CA TYR A 462 -15.38 20.72 2.20
C TYR A 462 -14.57 20.65 0.91
N VAL A 463 -13.67 19.68 0.79
CA VAL A 463 -12.87 19.45 -0.45
C VAL A 463 -13.79 19.20 -1.64
N ALA A 464 -14.84 18.37 -1.46
CA ALA A 464 -15.82 18.10 -2.49
C ALA A 464 -16.64 19.35 -2.88
N ASP A 465 -17.07 20.16 -1.88
CA ASP A 465 -17.78 21.41 -2.14
C ASP A 465 -16.91 22.42 -2.89
N GLN A 466 -15.65 22.57 -2.50
CA GLN A 466 -14.69 23.44 -3.16
C GLN A 466 -14.20 22.88 -4.52
N ALA A 467 -14.58 21.64 -4.87
CA ALA A 467 -14.16 20.92 -6.06
C ALA A 467 -12.64 21.04 -6.30
N LEU A 468 -11.83 20.74 -5.29
CA LEU A 468 -10.36 20.82 -5.40
C LEU A 468 -9.78 19.68 -6.26
N GLU A 469 -10.61 18.69 -6.57
CA GLU A 469 -10.27 17.54 -7.38
C GLU A 469 -11.51 16.91 -8.04
N MET A 470 -11.27 16.04 -9.00
CA MET A 470 -12.25 15.12 -9.60
C MET A 470 -11.89 13.71 -9.08
N PRO A 471 -12.54 13.22 -8.00
CA PRO A 471 -12.35 11.85 -7.56
C PRO A 471 -12.88 10.89 -8.61
N LEU A 472 -12.11 9.89 -9.01
CA LEU A 472 -12.52 8.92 -10.02
C LEU A 472 -12.89 7.59 -9.37
N TYR A 473 -11.93 6.86 -8.85
CA TYR A 473 -12.16 5.52 -8.31
C TYR A 473 -11.11 5.10 -7.28
N SER A 474 -11.47 4.08 -6.50
CA SER A 474 -10.56 3.28 -5.68
C SER A 474 -10.35 1.92 -6.36
N LEU A 475 -9.09 1.54 -6.61
CA LEU A 475 -8.73 0.26 -7.22
C LEU A 475 -8.96 -0.89 -6.24
N ASN A 476 -9.48 -1.99 -6.74
CA ASN A 476 -9.51 -3.24 -6.00
C ASN A 476 -8.11 -3.89 -6.00
N THR A 477 -7.78 -4.58 -4.92
CA THR A 477 -6.66 -5.50 -4.87
C THR A 477 -7.11 -6.84 -5.41
N ILE A 478 -6.40 -7.39 -6.40
CA ILE A 478 -6.80 -8.61 -7.11
C ILE A 478 -5.82 -9.72 -6.81
N TYR A 479 -6.34 -10.84 -6.33
CA TYR A 479 -5.56 -12.04 -6.01
C TYR A 479 -5.92 -13.18 -6.95
N GLY A 480 -4.92 -13.80 -7.57
CA GLY A 480 -5.03 -15.09 -8.20
C GLY A 480 -4.59 -16.19 -7.23
N LEU A 481 -5.42 -17.18 -7.02
CA LEU A 481 -5.21 -18.21 -6.00
C LEU A 481 -5.29 -19.61 -6.60
N ASN A 482 -4.37 -20.48 -6.24
CA ASN A 482 -4.54 -21.91 -6.42
C ASN A 482 -5.49 -22.45 -5.35
N LYS A 483 -6.52 -23.20 -5.74
CA LYS A 483 -7.54 -23.72 -4.82
C LYS A 483 -7.03 -24.74 -3.80
N ARG A 484 -5.80 -25.26 -3.96
CA ARG A 484 -5.14 -26.07 -2.93
C ARG A 484 -4.72 -25.26 -1.71
N ALA A 485 -4.48 -23.96 -1.86
CA ALA A 485 -4.25 -23.03 -0.75
C ALA A 485 -5.57 -22.65 -0.11
N LYS A 486 -5.71 -22.94 1.19
CA LYS A 486 -6.94 -22.73 1.97
C LYS A 486 -6.71 -21.75 3.11
N ASN A 487 -7.81 -21.26 3.67
CA ASN A 487 -7.83 -20.40 4.87
C ASN A 487 -6.95 -19.14 4.72
N LEU A 488 -6.93 -18.58 3.52
CA LEU A 488 -6.21 -17.34 3.22
C LEU A 488 -7.08 -16.14 3.62
N ALA A 489 -6.65 -15.39 4.62
CA ALA A 489 -7.20 -14.06 4.87
C ALA A 489 -6.63 -13.10 3.82
N LEU A 490 -7.49 -12.50 2.99
CA LEU A 490 -7.11 -11.65 1.86
C LEU A 490 -7.13 -10.17 2.29
N PRO A 491 -5.97 -9.58 2.61
CA PRO A 491 -5.92 -8.19 3.07
C PRO A 491 -6.07 -7.21 1.91
N SER A 492 -6.65 -6.05 2.17
CA SER A 492 -6.80 -4.99 1.18
C SER A 492 -5.45 -4.44 0.68
N ASP A 493 -4.42 -4.50 1.50
CA ASP A 493 -3.10 -3.88 1.26
C ASP A 493 -1.98 -4.87 0.88
N GLY A 494 -2.31 -6.13 0.65
CA GLY A 494 -1.33 -7.16 0.27
C GLY A 494 -0.48 -7.70 1.43
N ARG A 495 -0.71 -7.25 2.66
CA ARG A 495 0.06 -7.69 3.83
C ARG A 495 -0.56 -8.92 4.47
N PHE A 496 -0.33 -10.07 3.86
CA PHE A 496 -0.80 -11.35 4.39
C PHE A 496 -0.19 -11.69 5.74
N ARG A 497 -0.97 -12.43 6.54
CA ARG A 497 -0.47 -13.26 7.64
C ARG A 497 -0.98 -14.67 7.39
N PHE A 498 -0.04 -15.60 7.14
CA PHE A 498 -0.38 -16.97 6.72
C PHE A 498 -0.46 -17.95 7.90
N VAL A 499 -0.81 -17.49 9.10
CA VAL A 499 -0.89 -18.34 10.31
C VAL A 499 -1.90 -19.47 10.14
N ASP A 500 -3.09 -19.16 9.60
CA ASP A 500 -4.17 -20.13 9.39
C ASP A 500 -4.11 -20.85 8.06
N ALA A 501 -3.25 -20.42 7.15
CA ALA A 501 -3.15 -20.98 5.81
C ALA A 501 -2.75 -22.45 5.81
N THR A 502 -3.34 -23.22 4.91
CA THR A 502 -2.99 -24.63 4.66
C THR A 502 -2.88 -24.88 3.16
N VAL A 503 -2.15 -25.92 2.80
CA VAL A 503 -2.00 -26.39 1.41
C VAL A 503 -2.35 -27.88 1.36
N ASP A 504 -3.33 -28.26 0.49
CA ASP A 504 -3.75 -29.65 0.25
C ASP A 504 -2.80 -30.38 -0.70
#